data_1fa96e61c91a85075e702bcfe7c4a0a6
#
_entry.id   1fa96e61c91a85075e702bcfe7c4a0a6
#
_cell.length_a   1.000
_cell.length_b   1.000
_cell.length_c   1.000
_cell.angle_alpha   90.00
_cell.angle_beta   90.00
_cell.angle_gamma   90.00
#
_symmetry.space_group_name_H-M   'P 1'
#
loop_
_entity.id
_entity.type
_entity.pdbx_description
1 polymer ?
#
loop_
_entity_poly.entity_id
_entity_poly.type
_entity_poly.pdbx_seq_one_letter_code
_entity_poly.pdbx_strand_id
1 'polypeptide(L)'
;MPQVPAGRGPVAHRFRGELGYLLSGLPLGVAAFTVAVTGFALGVSTLAVWIGLPILAGTLRAAGSLANSERRRVAAVTGRPFPLHHPGPAGAGWAGALRTVREPRSWRDLVHLVVAFPLQVVTFGVALTWTLGGVGELLYFTWSWALPQGPGNQGLVELMFDNSSRAADIGFNTVTGVVLLATVVPVIRGLTAAQTRLARALLSDRAA
;
A
#
# COMPACT_ATOMS: atom_id res chain seq x y z
N MET A 1 0.13 24.38 25.22
CA MET A 1 0.69 24.16 23.85
C MET A 1 -0.44 24.38 22.87
N PRO A 2 -0.36 25.33 21.95
CA PRO A 2 -1.41 25.58 20.95
C PRO A 2 -1.48 24.39 20.02
N GLN A 3 -2.68 23.80 19.90
CA GLN A 3 -2.98 22.77 18.90
C GLN A 3 -2.99 23.43 17.52
N VAL A 4 -2.00 23.11 16.68
CA VAL A 4 -2.01 23.47 15.27
C VAL A 4 -3.22 22.76 14.63
N PRO A 5 -4.18 23.48 14.04
CA PRO A 5 -5.34 22.84 13.42
C PRO A 5 -4.88 22.00 12.23
N ALA A 6 -4.98 20.69 12.38
CA ALA A 6 -4.76 19.74 11.31
C ALA A 6 -5.76 20.02 10.17
N GLY A 7 -5.27 20.48 9.01
CA GLY A 7 -6.00 20.22 7.80
C GLY A 7 -6.49 21.35 6.92
N ARG A 8 -5.75 22.44 6.73
CA ARG A 8 -6.01 23.40 5.64
C ARG A 8 -4.75 23.70 4.80
N GLY A 9 -3.99 22.66 4.48
CA GLY A 9 -3.01 22.78 3.41
C GLY A 9 -3.71 22.82 2.05
N PRO A 10 -3.14 23.47 1.02
CA PRO A 10 -3.68 23.47 -0.33
C PRO A 10 -3.91 22.03 -0.79
N VAL A 11 -4.98 21.79 -1.56
CA VAL A 11 -5.41 20.46 -2.04
C VAL A 11 -4.25 19.67 -2.65
N ALA A 12 -3.37 20.37 -3.36
CA ALA A 12 -2.16 19.79 -3.96
C ALA A 12 -1.19 19.18 -2.95
N HIS A 13 -1.01 19.80 -1.78
CA HIS A 13 -0.11 19.26 -0.73
C HIS A 13 -0.67 17.96 -0.13
N ARG A 14 -1.97 17.92 0.12
CA ARG A 14 -2.64 16.70 0.62
C ARG A 14 -2.59 15.58 -0.41
N PHE A 15 -2.89 15.88 -1.66
CA PHE A 15 -2.82 14.91 -2.76
C PHE A 15 -1.43 14.29 -2.90
N ARG A 16 -0.37 15.11 -2.87
CA ARG A 16 1.02 14.60 -2.92
C ARG A 16 1.35 13.69 -1.74
N GLY A 17 0.87 14.03 -0.54
CA GLY A 17 1.05 13.18 0.65
C GLY A 17 0.32 11.85 0.54
N GLU A 18 -0.93 11.86 0.10
CA GLU A 18 -1.75 10.66 -0.10
C GLU A 18 -1.19 9.77 -1.22
N LEU A 19 -0.80 10.36 -2.36
CA LEU A 19 -0.17 9.65 -3.46
C LEU A 19 1.18 9.04 -3.04
N GLY A 20 2.03 9.81 -2.35
CA GLY A 20 3.29 9.32 -1.81
C GLY A 20 3.09 8.16 -0.83
N TYR A 21 2.04 8.22 0.00
CA TYR A 21 1.67 7.13 0.90
C TYR A 21 1.31 5.86 0.13
N LEU A 22 0.49 5.94 -0.91
CA LEU A 22 0.08 4.80 -1.71
C LEU A 22 1.27 4.21 -2.49
N LEU A 23 2.06 5.05 -3.16
CA LEU A 23 3.18 4.60 -3.98
C LEU A 23 4.33 4.00 -3.15
N SER A 24 4.64 4.58 -1.99
CA SER A 24 5.65 4.01 -1.09
C SER A 24 5.13 2.79 -0.29
N GLY A 25 3.82 2.55 -0.30
CA GLY A 25 3.18 1.41 0.36
C GLY A 25 3.63 0.08 -0.21
N LEU A 26 3.70 -0.05 -1.53
CA LEU A 26 4.04 -1.32 -2.18
C LEU A 26 5.46 -1.80 -1.84
N PRO A 27 6.56 -1.03 -2.02
CA PRO A 27 7.89 -1.54 -1.72
C PRO A 27 8.05 -1.90 -0.25
N LEU A 28 7.47 -1.10 0.66
CA LEU A 28 7.47 -1.43 2.08
C LEU A 28 6.62 -2.68 2.37
N GLY A 29 5.47 -2.82 1.70
CA GLY A 29 4.59 -3.98 1.82
C GLY A 29 5.22 -5.26 1.33
N VAL A 30 5.93 -5.24 0.20
CA VAL A 30 6.70 -6.39 -0.30
C VAL A 30 7.75 -6.83 0.73
N ALA A 31 8.56 -5.90 1.24
CA ALA A 31 9.55 -6.20 2.26
C ALA A 31 8.90 -6.78 3.53
N ALA A 32 7.83 -6.16 4.00
CA ALA A 32 7.11 -6.58 5.20
C ALA A 32 6.47 -7.96 5.04
N PHE A 33 5.82 -8.20 3.91
CA PHE A 33 5.21 -9.49 3.58
C PHE A 33 6.26 -10.59 3.46
N THR A 34 7.38 -10.33 2.77
CA THR A 34 8.48 -11.30 2.64
C THR A 34 9.04 -11.67 4.01
N VAL A 35 9.35 -10.70 4.87
CA VAL A 35 9.83 -10.96 6.23
C VAL A 35 8.81 -11.74 7.03
N ALA A 36 7.53 -11.39 6.97
CA ALA A 36 6.47 -12.05 7.72
C ALA A 36 6.31 -13.52 7.30
N VAL A 37 6.17 -13.77 5.99
CA VAL A 37 5.91 -15.12 5.47
C VAL A 37 7.14 -16.02 5.58
N THR A 38 8.31 -15.54 5.13
CA THR A 38 9.54 -16.33 5.18
C THR A 38 9.97 -16.58 6.62
N GLY A 39 9.94 -15.56 7.48
CA GLY A 39 10.33 -15.71 8.87
C GLY A 39 9.36 -16.60 9.66
N PHE A 40 8.06 -16.52 9.38
CA PHE A 40 7.08 -17.42 9.97
C PHE A 40 7.28 -18.87 9.51
N ALA A 41 7.43 -19.10 8.20
CA ALA A 41 7.66 -20.42 7.63
C ALA A 41 8.94 -21.07 8.19
N LEU A 42 10.04 -20.32 8.20
CA LEU A 42 11.32 -20.79 8.78
C LEU A 42 11.19 -21.03 10.29
N GLY A 43 10.54 -20.13 11.01
CA GLY A 43 10.33 -20.27 12.44
C GLY A 43 9.54 -21.53 12.80
N VAL A 44 8.46 -21.79 12.08
CA VAL A 44 7.62 -22.98 12.32
C VAL A 44 8.31 -24.26 11.89
N SER A 45 8.94 -24.30 10.70
CA SER A 45 9.60 -25.51 10.20
C SER A 45 10.80 -25.94 11.04
N THR A 46 11.49 -24.99 11.70
CA THR A 46 12.65 -25.27 12.54
C THR A 46 12.33 -25.41 14.03
N LEU A 47 11.04 -25.40 14.42
CA LEU A 47 10.64 -25.62 15.82
C LEU A 47 11.11 -26.97 16.37
N ALA A 48 11.13 -28.01 15.53
CA ALA A 48 11.57 -29.35 15.89
C ALA A 48 13.03 -29.41 16.39
N VAL A 49 13.89 -28.51 15.92
CA VAL A 49 15.30 -28.41 16.31
C VAL A 49 15.58 -27.28 17.31
N TRP A 50 14.56 -26.79 17.99
CA TRP A 50 14.62 -25.71 18.99
C TRP A 50 15.06 -24.34 18.48
N ILE A 51 15.62 -24.24 17.28
CA ILE A 51 16.09 -23.00 16.67
C ILE A 51 14.88 -22.15 16.19
N GLY A 52 13.75 -22.77 15.92
CA GLY A 52 12.56 -22.11 15.41
C GLY A 52 11.95 -21.05 16.36
N LEU A 53 12.06 -21.26 17.67
CA LEU A 53 11.52 -20.31 18.65
C LEU A 53 12.21 -18.93 18.59
N PRO A 54 13.55 -18.80 18.60
CA PRO A 54 14.22 -17.52 18.42
C PRO A 54 13.97 -16.91 17.03
N ILE A 55 13.87 -17.71 15.95
CA ILE A 55 13.52 -17.21 14.61
C ILE A 55 12.12 -16.63 14.63
N LEU A 56 11.16 -17.34 15.17
CA LEU A 56 9.77 -16.89 15.26
C LEU A 56 9.65 -15.61 16.11
N ALA A 57 10.33 -15.55 17.24
CA ALA A 57 10.37 -14.35 18.07
C ALA A 57 11.06 -13.17 17.37
N GLY A 58 12.10 -13.41 16.60
CA GLY A 58 12.76 -12.39 15.76
C GLY A 58 11.82 -11.86 14.68
N THR A 59 11.09 -12.76 14.00
CA THR A 59 10.10 -12.41 12.99
C THR A 59 8.97 -11.55 13.57
N LEU A 60 8.44 -11.93 14.74
CA LEU A 60 7.38 -11.16 15.42
C LEU A 60 7.86 -9.77 15.84
N ARG A 61 9.11 -9.64 16.30
CA ARG A 61 9.71 -8.32 16.62
C ARG A 61 9.91 -7.48 15.36
N ALA A 62 10.38 -8.07 14.27
CA ALA A 62 10.51 -7.40 12.98
C ALA A 62 9.13 -6.94 12.48
N ALA A 63 8.11 -7.80 12.59
CA ALA A 63 6.73 -7.45 12.26
C ALA A 63 6.24 -6.25 13.07
N GLY A 64 6.48 -6.22 14.38
CA GLY A 64 6.14 -5.08 15.24
C GLY A 64 6.83 -3.77 14.83
N SER A 65 8.12 -3.82 14.43
CA SER A 65 8.85 -2.64 13.95
C SER A 65 8.29 -2.12 12.62
N LEU A 66 7.97 -3.00 11.69
CA LEU A 66 7.35 -2.68 10.40
C LEU A 66 5.93 -2.14 10.58
N ALA A 67 5.13 -2.74 11.47
CA ALA A 67 3.81 -2.24 11.84
C ALA A 67 3.88 -0.85 12.48
N ASN A 68 4.91 -0.56 13.28
CA ASN A 68 5.14 0.79 13.82
C ASN A 68 5.51 1.80 12.72
N SER A 69 6.24 1.40 11.69
CA SER A 69 6.50 2.24 10.52
C SER A 69 5.18 2.58 9.81
N GLU A 70 4.29 1.60 9.65
CA GLU A 70 2.97 1.82 9.06
C GLU A 70 2.10 2.75 9.94
N ARG A 71 2.10 2.58 11.27
CA ARG A 71 1.41 3.48 12.20
C ARG A 71 1.87 4.93 12.05
N ARG A 72 3.19 5.17 11.90
CA ARG A 72 3.75 6.51 11.65
C ARG A 72 3.30 7.07 10.31
N ARG A 73 3.28 6.26 9.25
CA ARG A 73 2.82 6.66 7.91
C ARG A 73 1.33 7.02 7.92
N VAL A 74 0.49 6.20 8.57
CA VAL A 74 -0.94 6.48 8.76
C VAL A 74 -1.15 7.77 9.56
N ALA A 75 -0.40 7.98 10.64
CA ALA A 75 -0.48 9.22 11.42
C ALA A 75 -0.10 10.44 10.57
N ALA A 76 0.96 10.35 9.76
CA ALA A 76 1.42 11.43 8.89
C ALA A 76 0.37 11.81 7.82
N VAL A 77 -0.24 10.83 7.14
CA VAL A 77 -1.22 11.10 6.08
C VAL A 77 -2.59 11.52 6.62
N THR A 78 -2.99 11.01 7.80
CA THR A 78 -4.30 11.34 8.40
C THR A 78 -4.28 12.54 9.32
N GLY A 79 -3.10 13.00 9.74
CA GLY A 79 -2.92 14.04 10.75
C GLY A 79 -3.44 13.66 12.15
N ARG A 80 -3.72 12.39 12.39
CA ARG A 80 -4.24 11.88 13.67
C ARG A 80 -3.20 10.97 14.32
N PRO A 81 -2.87 11.17 15.61
CA PRO A 81 -1.92 10.33 16.32
C PRO A 81 -2.36 8.86 16.28
N PHE A 82 -1.40 7.99 16.11
CA PHE A 82 -1.59 6.54 16.15
C PHE A 82 -0.63 5.98 17.20
N PRO A 83 -1.12 5.29 18.26
CA PRO A 83 -0.27 4.76 19.31
C PRO A 83 0.78 3.80 18.74
N LEU A 84 2.05 4.07 19.04
CA LEU A 84 3.14 3.17 18.69
C LEU A 84 3.19 2.00 19.67
N HIS A 85 3.45 0.82 19.15
CA HIS A 85 3.72 -0.33 20.02
C HIS A 85 5.20 -0.32 20.41
N HIS A 86 5.46 -0.23 21.72
CA HIS A 86 6.78 -0.45 22.27
C HIS A 86 6.76 -1.86 22.88
N PRO A 87 7.42 -2.84 22.24
CA PRO A 87 7.57 -4.13 22.87
C PRO A 87 8.28 -3.93 24.22
N GLY A 88 7.77 -4.57 25.25
CA GLY A 88 8.40 -4.53 26.56
C GLY A 88 9.86 -4.96 26.51
N PRO A 89 10.68 -4.66 27.54
CA PRO A 89 12.09 -4.98 27.53
C PRO A 89 12.29 -6.45 27.13
N ALA A 90 13.03 -6.64 26.05
CA ALA A 90 13.33 -7.96 25.53
C ALA A 90 14.13 -8.72 26.60
N GLY A 91 13.46 -9.63 27.30
CA GLY A 91 14.19 -10.58 28.16
C GLY A 91 15.25 -11.29 27.30
N ALA A 92 16.45 -11.43 27.81
CA ALA A 92 17.52 -12.14 27.12
C ALA A 92 17.18 -13.65 26.97
N GLY A 93 17.58 -14.25 25.86
CA GLY A 93 17.49 -15.69 25.65
C GLY A 93 16.06 -16.23 25.43
N TRP A 94 15.88 -17.49 25.82
CA TRP A 94 14.65 -18.27 25.58
C TRP A 94 13.41 -17.70 26.28
N ALA A 95 13.55 -17.16 27.48
CA ALA A 95 12.45 -16.55 28.21
C ALA A 95 11.87 -15.33 27.45
N GLY A 96 12.75 -14.52 26.85
CA GLY A 96 12.34 -13.38 26.02
C GLY A 96 11.67 -13.83 24.72
N ALA A 97 12.14 -14.89 24.09
CA ALA A 97 11.52 -15.46 22.89
C ALA A 97 10.12 -16.01 23.19
N LEU A 98 9.96 -16.79 24.25
CA LEU A 98 8.66 -17.32 24.70
C LEU A 98 7.66 -16.20 25.02
N ARG A 99 8.09 -15.11 25.68
CA ARG A 99 7.24 -13.97 25.98
C ARG A 99 6.72 -13.33 24.68
N THR A 100 7.60 -13.08 23.70
CA THR A 100 7.23 -12.49 22.41
C THR A 100 6.22 -13.36 21.65
N VAL A 101 6.44 -14.69 21.63
CA VAL A 101 5.54 -15.64 20.94
C VAL A 101 4.18 -15.76 21.66
N ARG A 102 4.15 -15.60 22.99
CA ARG A 102 2.90 -15.61 23.76
C ARG A 102 2.13 -14.29 23.74
N GLU A 103 2.71 -13.22 23.21
CA GLU A 103 2.08 -11.90 23.15
C GLU A 103 1.08 -11.83 21.95
N PRO A 104 -0.24 -11.74 22.18
CA PRO A 104 -1.24 -11.73 21.10
C PRO A 104 -1.08 -10.55 20.16
N ARG A 105 -0.53 -9.44 20.66
CA ARG A 105 -0.32 -8.22 19.87
C ARG A 105 0.74 -8.42 18.77
N SER A 106 1.81 -9.15 19.06
CA SER A 106 2.85 -9.50 18.09
C SER A 106 2.28 -10.30 16.90
N TRP A 107 1.32 -11.18 17.16
CA TRP A 107 0.61 -11.92 16.12
C TRP A 107 -0.31 -11.04 15.28
N ARG A 108 -0.98 -10.09 15.90
CA ARG A 108 -1.83 -9.13 15.17
C ARG A 108 -1.01 -8.25 14.23
N ASP A 109 0.17 -7.81 14.66
CA ASP A 109 1.10 -7.07 13.81
C ASP A 109 1.54 -7.93 12.61
N LEU A 110 1.86 -9.21 12.82
CA LEU A 110 2.20 -10.16 11.74
C LEU A 110 1.01 -10.34 10.77
N VAL A 111 -0.18 -10.62 11.29
CA VAL A 111 -1.41 -10.80 10.47
C VAL A 111 -1.69 -9.54 9.67
N HIS A 112 -1.51 -8.35 10.27
CA HIS A 112 -1.69 -7.09 9.56
C HIS A 112 -0.77 -6.99 8.33
N LEU A 113 0.52 -7.32 8.45
CA LEU A 113 1.47 -7.26 7.33
C LEU A 113 1.05 -8.18 6.18
N VAL A 114 0.56 -9.37 6.50
CA VAL A 114 0.09 -10.34 5.49
C VAL A 114 -1.20 -9.87 4.82
N VAL A 115 -2.18 -9.41 5.61
CA VAL A 115 -3.50 -8.99 5.11
C VAL A 115 -3.43 -7.65 4.38
N ALA A 116 -2.55 -6.74 4.81
CA ALA A 116 -2.40 -5.44 4.17
C ALA A 116 -1.76 -5.53 2.79
N PHE A 117 -0.91 -6.54 2.53
CA PHE A 117 -0.16 -6.65 1.29
C PHE A 117 -1.03 -6.70 0.03
N PRO A 118 -2.05 -7.58 -0.12
CA PRO A 118 -2.91 -7.58 -1.30
C PRO A 118 -3.63 -6.25 -1.50
N LEU A 119 -4.07 -5.61 -0.43
CA LEU A 119 -4.68 -4.29 -0.53
C LEU A 119 -3.67 -3.23 -1.03
N GLN A 120 -2.42 -3.29 -0.58
CA GLN A 120 -1.36 -2.39 -1.04
C GLN A 120 -1.04 -2.59 -2.52
N VAL A 121 -1.03 -3.85 -3.01
CA VAL A 121 -0.83 -4.15 -4.44
C VAL A 121 -1.95 -3.52 -5.28
N VAL A 122 -3.21 -3.75 -4.89
CA VAL A 122 -4.37 -3.20 -5.62
C VAL A 122 -4.37 -1.67 -5.60
N THR A 123 -4.18 -1.08 -4.43
CA THR A 123 -4.22 0.39 -4.30
C THR A 123 -3.05 1.07 -5.00
N PHE A 124 -1.88 0.45 -5.03
CA PHE A 124 -0.74 0.93 -5.81
C PHE A 124 -1.04 0.86 -7.32
N GLY A 125 -1.53 -0.27 -7.81
CA GLY A 125 -1.87 -0.45 -9.22
C GLY A 125 -2.91 0.59 -9.68
N VAL A 126 -3.99 0.76 -8.92
CA VAL A 126 -5.01 1.76 -9.23
C VAL A 126 -4.44 3.18 -9.18
N ALA A 127 -3.65 3.53 -8.15
CA ALA A 127 -3.04 4.85 -8.04
C ALA A 127 -2.11 5.15 -9.22
N LEU A 128 -1.32 4.16 -9.64
CA LEU A 128 -0.42 4.27 -10.79
C LEU A 128 -1.20 4.46 -12.10
N THR A 129 -2.24 3.64 -12.32
CA THR A 129 -3.07 3.72 -13.52
C THR A 129 -3.78 5.07 -13.60
N TRP A 130 -4.39 5.55 -12.53
CA TRP A 130 -5.07 6.85 -12.52
C TRP A 130 -4.13 8.03 -12.71
N THR A 131 -2.91 7.96 -12.20
CA THR A 131 -1.94 9.06 -12.31
C THR A 131 -1.14 8.99 -13.60
N LEU A 132 -0.34 7.94 -13.80
CA LEU A 132 0.53 7.82 -14.98
C LEU A 132 -0.27 7.41 -16.22
N GLY A 133 -1.23 6.49 -16.08
CA GLY A 133 -2.14 6.13 -17.16
C GLY A 133 -2.95 7.34 -17.63
N GLY A 134 -3.55 8.09 -16.69
CA GLY A 134 -4.30 9.30 -17.03
C GLY A 134 -3.47 10.35 -17.78
N VAL A 135 -2.22 10.58 -17.38
CA VAL A 135 -1.29 11.47 -18.10
C VAL A 135 -0.90 10.87 -19.47
N GLY A 136 -0.60 9.58 -19.52
CA GLY A 136 -0.25 8.88 -20.74
C GLY A 136 -1.36 8.95 -21.81
N GLU A 137 -2.60 8.67 -21.39
CA GLU A 137 -3.77 8.73 -22.26
C GLU A 137 -4.08 10.16 -22.72
N LEU A 138 -3.96 11.14 -21.83
CA LEU A 138 -4.15 12.55 -22.19
C LEU A 138 -3.12 13.00 -23.25
N LEU A 139 -1.88 12.52 -23.14
CA LEU A 139 -0.79 12.83 -24.05
C LEU A 139 -0.65 11.81 -25.20
N TYR A 140 -1.65 10.95 -25.40
CA TYR A 140 -1.61 9.88 -26.39
C TYR A 140 -1.22 10.37 -27.81
N PHE A 141 -1.69 11.56 -28.21
CA PHE A 141 -1.37 12.15 -29.49
C PHE A 141 0.14 12.39 -29.72
N THR A 142 0.94 12.56 -28.64
CA THR A 142 2.37 12.86 -28.72
C THR A 142 3.22 11.63 -29.06
N TRP A 143 2.74 10.42 -28.72
CA TRP A 143 3.49 9.18 -28.90
C TRP A 143 2.76 8.12 -29.72
N SER A 144 1.50 8.37 -30.09
CA SER A 144 0.70 7.45 -30.92
C SER A 144 1.34 7.10 -32.29
N TRP A 145 2.23 7.96 -32.79
CA TRP A 145 2.97 7.73 -34.02
C TRP A 145 4.03 6.62 -33.89
N ALA A 146 4.49 6.33 -32.67
CA ALA A 146 5.48 5.29 -32.41
C ALA A 146 4.85 3.88 -32.31
N LEU A 147 3.52 3.80 -32.24
CA LEU A 147 2.84 2.51 -32.17
C LEU A 147 2.79 1.84 -33.54
N PRO A 148 3.06 0.51 -33.61
CA PRO A 148 2.92 -0.23 -34.84
C PRO A 148 1.46 -0.19 -35.30
N GLN A 149 1.25 0.24 -36.53
CA GLN A 149 -0.06 0.26 -37.21
C GLN A 149 -0.11 -0.89 -38.22
N GLY A 150 -0.98 -1.87 -37.98
CA GLY A 150 -1.12 -3.02 -38.89
C GLY A 150 -2.26 -3.97 -38.49
N PRO A 151 -2.63 -4.88 -39.40
CA PRO A 151 -3.64 -5.89 -39.12
C PRO A 151 -3.22 -6.74 -37.92
N GLY A 152 -4.04 -6.73 -36.86
CA GLY A 152 -3.79 -7.42 -35.58
C GLY A 152 -3.40 -6.51 -34.44
N ASN A 153 -3.19 -5.22 -34.66
CA ASN A 153 -2.92 -4.23 -33.61
C ASN A 153 -4.12 -3.28 -33.45
N GLN A 154 -5.28 -3.88 -33.22
CA GLN A 154 -6.56 -3.18 -33.13
C GLN A 154 -6.61 -2.37 -31.82
N GLY A 155 -6.82 -1.05 -31.92
CA GLY A 155 -7.10 -0.19 -30.78
C GLY A 155 -8.47 -0.52 -30.15
N LEU A 156 -8.69 -0.09 -28.90
CA LEU A 156 -9.98 -0.30 -28.23
C LEU A 156 -11.16 0.27 -29.01
N VAL A 157 -10.96 1.37 -29.73
CA VAL A 157 -12.00 2.02 -30.56
C VAL A 157 -12.37 1.15 -31.76
N GLU A 158 -11.41 0.52 -32.41
CA GLU A 158 -11.64 -0.40 -33.51
C GLU A 158 -12.39 -1.65 -33.03
N LEU A 159 -12.01 -2.20 -31.87
CA LEU A 159 -12.68 -3.35 -31.27
C LEU A 159 -14.12 -3.08 -30.83
N MET A 160 -14.40 -1.86 -30.35
CA MET A 160 -15.72 -1.50 -29.81
C MET A 160 -16.67 -0.88 -30.83
N PHE A 161 -16.14 -0.15 -31.81
CA PHE A 161 -16.93 0.68 -32.74
C PHE A 161 -16.65 0.38 -34.22
N ASP A 162 -15.83 -0.63 -34.53
CA ASP A 162 -15.42 -0.99 -35.89
C ASP A 162 -14.90 0.22 -36.70
N ASN A 163 -14.19 1.12 -36.00
CA ASN A 163 -13.69 2.36 -36.56
C ASN A 163 -12.16 2.41 -36.42
N SER A 164 -11.45 2.29 -37.55
CA SER A 164 -9.99 2.33 -37.66
C SER A 164 -9.43 3.75 -37.82
N SER A 165 -10.25 4.79 -37.59
CA SER A 165 -9.81 6.18 -37.72
C SER A 165 -8.85 6.57 -36.60
N ARG A 166 -7.62 6.97 -36.94
CA ARG A 166 -6.62 7.48 -36.00
C ARG A 166 -7.15 8.67 -35.17
N ALA A 167 -7.98 9.52 -35.76
CA ALA A 167 -8.58 10.65 -35.06
C ALA A 167 -9.57 10.20 -33.96
N ALA A 168 -10.34 9.14 -34.24
CA ALA A 168 -11.24 8.55 -33.25
C ALA A 168 -10.46 7.90 -32.11
N ASP A 169 -9.36 7.21 -32.40
CA ASP A 169 -8.50 6.59 -31.40
C ASP A 169 -7.84 7.64 -30.50
N ILE A 170 -7.26 8.70 -31.08
CA ILE A 170 -6.71 9.83 -30.30
C ILE A 170 -7.78 10.49 -29.45
N GLY A 171 -8.97 10.71 -30.02
CA GLY A 171 -10.10 11.33 -29.29
C GLY A 171 -10.53 10.50 -28.09
N PHE A 172 -10.68 9.19 -28.27
CA PHE A 172 -11.08 8.25 -27.21
C PHE A 172 -10.05 8.22 -26.07
N ASN A 173 -8.79 8.06 -26.40
CA ASN A 173 -7.73 8.01 -25.38
C ASN A 173 -7.58 9.34 -24.65
N THR A 174 -7.68 10.48 -25.36
CA THR A 174 -7.67 11.80 -24.73
C THR A 174 -8.86 11.98 -23.75
N VAL A 175 -10.06 11.58 -24.14
CA VAL A 175 -11.24 11.63 -23.25
C VAL A 175 -11.05 10.73 -22.05
N THR A 176 -10.55 9.53 -22.24
CA THR A 176 -10.21 8.60 -21.14
C THR A 176 -9.20 9.23 -20.19
N GLY A 177 -8.14 9.84 -20.71
CA GLY A 177 -7.14 10.56 -19.90
C GLY A 177 -7.76 11.71 -19.08
N VAL A 178 -8.64 12.50 -19.68
CA VAL A 178 -9.37 13.57 -18.97
C VAL A 178 -10.22 12.99 -17.85
N VAL A 179 -10.96 11.92 -18.08
CA VAL A 179 -11.81 11.28 -17.06
C VAL A 179 -10.96 10.73 -15.90
N LEU A 180 -9.86 10.04 -16.21
CA LEU A 180 -8.94 9.53 -15.19
C LEU A 180 -8.37 10.67 -14.33
N LEU A 181 -7.88 11.73 -14.94
CA LEU A 181 -7.30 12.87 -14.22
C LEU A 181 -8.35 13.68 -13.46
N ALA A 182 -9.57 13.84 -13.99
CA ALA A 182 -10.66 14.49 -13.27
C ALA A 182 -11.09 13.71 -12.01
N THR A 183 -10.99 12.38 -12.06
CA THR A 183 -11.37 11.50 -10.96
C THR A 183 -10.20 11.07 -10.07
N VAL A 184 -8.95 11.45 -10.37
CA VAL A 184 -7.76 11.02 -9.62
C VAL A 184 -7.83 11.39 -8.14
N VAL A 185 -8.27 12.59 -7.81
CA VAL A 185 -8.33 13.07 -6.42
C VAL A 185 -9.31 12.26 -5.55
N PRO A 186 -10.58 12.07 -5.94
CA PRO A 186 -11.50 11.24 -5.15
C PRO A 186 -11.04 9.77 -5.08
N VAL A 187 -10.47 9.22 -6.15
CA VAL A 187 -9.95 7.83 -6.14
C VAL A 187 -8.80 7.69 -5.15
N ILE A 188 -7.76 8.52 -5.22
CA ILE A 188 -6.63 8.48 -4.30
C ILE A 188 -7.08 8.62 -2.84
N ARG A 189 -8.03 9.52 -2.55
CA ARG A 189 -8.60 9.66 -1.20
C ARG A 189 -9.35 8.40 -0.75
N GLY A 190 -10.13 7.80 -1.63
CA GLY A 190 -10.84 6.55 -1.34
C GLY A 190 -9.89 5.41 -1.01
N LEU A 191 -8.84 5.24 -1.82
CA LEU A 191 -7.80 4.22 -1.60
C LEU A 191 -7.03 4.43 -0.29
N THR A 192 -6.62 5.68 -0.02
CA THR A 192 -5.96 6.04 1.24
C THR A 192 -6.87 5.77 2.44
N ALA A 193 -8.16 6.09 2.33
CA ALA A 193 -9.14 5.80 3.39
C ALA A 193 -9.30 4.29 3.61
N ALA A 194 -9.32 3.48 2.55
CA ALA A 194 -9.40 2.02 2.67
C ALA A 194 -8.19 1.45 3.41
N GLN A 195 -6.97 1.81 3.01
CA GLN A 195 -5.74 1.35 3.68
C GLN A 195 -5.66 1.81 5.14
N THR A 196 -5.96 3.06 5.41
CA THR A 196 -5.90 3.61 6.78
C THR A 196 -6.98 3.03 7.69
N ARG A 197 -8.16 2.67 7.16
CA ARG A 197 -9.20 1.94 7.92
C ARG A 197 -8.74 0.54 8.26
N LEU A 198 -8.16 -0.20 7.31
CA LEU A 198 -7.61 -1.54 7.56
C LEU A 198 -6.52 -1.49 8.63
N ALA A 199 -5.55 -0.56 8.49
CA ALA A 199 -4.50 -0.38 9.48
C ALA A 199 -5.07 -0.10 10.88
N ARG A 200 -6.07 0.79 10.98
CA ARG A 200 -6.73 1.09 12.26
C ARG A 200 -7.50 -0.11 12.80
N ALA A 201 -8.20 -0.86 11.96
CA ALA A 201 -8.97 -2.02 12.41
C ALA A 201 -8.09 -3.13 13.02
N LEU A 202 -6.90 -3.34 12.45
CA LEU A 202 -5.99 -4.42 12.86
C LEU A 202 -4.95 -3.97 13.90
N LEU A 203 -4.47 -2.73 13.79
CA LEU A 203 -3.37 -2.22 14.61
C LEU A 203 -3.82 -1.36 15.81
N SER A 204 -5.09 -0.92 15.88
CA SER A 204 -5.60 -0.26 17.07
C SER A 204 -5.86 -1.27 18.17
N ASP A 205 -5.46 -0.93 19.41
CA ASP A 205 -5.96 -1.64 20.56
C ASP A 205 -7.46 -1.30 20.71
N ARG A 206 -8.30 -2.30 20.56
CA ARG A 206 -9.62 -2.21 21.18
C ARG A 206 -9.33 -2.30 22.68
N ALA A 207 -9.34 -1.14 23.33
CA ALA A 207 -9.44 -1.14 24.79
C ALA A 207 -10.66 -1.99 25.14
N ALA A 208 -10.39 -3.13 25.79
CA ALA A 208 -11.41 -3.91 26.43
C ALA A 208 -11.90 -3.11 27.66
#